data_554132d5114b74f55384cac81432e550
#
_entry.id   554132d5114b74f55384cac81432e550
#
_cell.length_a   1.000
_cell.length_b   1.000
_cell.length_c   1.000
_cell.angle_alpha   90.00
_cell.angle_beta   90.00
_cell.angle_gamma   90.00
#
_symmetry.space_group_name_H-M   'P 1'
#
loop_
_entity.id
_entity.type
_entity.pdbx_description
1 polymer ?
#
loop_
_entity_poly.entity_id
_entity_poly.type
_entity_poly.pdbx_seq_one_letter_code
_entity_poly.pdbx_strand_id
1 'polypeptide(L)'
;MKNQSFVIRPAVSKDLETLQQLAYEIWPFYYQTIISMDQIEYMLRLFSNTEYLQAQMNAGMRTFLVFEGDKPIGYMALMPQDKSKMKLDKLYLLPETRGKGYGKNMLEFAENQVKDLGFESLILNVNRFNPSLDFYKKAGFKVVQQVDIPLGPFWLFDFIMEKNL
;
A
#
# COMPACT_ATOMS: atom_id res chain seq x y z
N MET A 1 -7.70 -28.06 11.45
CA MET A 1 -7.71 -26.80 10.67
C MET A 1 -6.53 -26.82 9.71
N LYS A 2 -6.80 -26.67 8.44
CA LYS A 2 -5.71 -26.46 7.48
C LYS A 2 -5.23 -25.02 7.65
N ASN A 3 -3.99 -24.82 8.10
CA ASN A 3 -3.33 -23.53 8.00
C ASN A 3 -3.19 -23.21 6.51
N GLN A 4 -3.95 -22.22 6.04
CA GLN A 4 -3.79 -21.75 4.68
C GLN A 4 -2.44 -21.04 4.55
N SER A 5 -1.71 -21.33 3.48
CA SER A 5 -0.41 -20.73 3.23
C SER A 5 -0.57 -19.22 2.94
N PHE A 6 0.30 -18.42 3.53
CA PHE A 6 0.46 -17.00 3.21
C PHE A 6 1.58 -16.84 2.21
N VAL A 7 1.29 -16.24 1.07
CA VAL A 7 2.24 -16.08 -0.04
C VAL A 7 2.21 -14.66 -0.57
N ILE A 8 3.37 -14.09 -0.80
CA ILE A 8 3.55 -12.81 -1.50
C ILE A 8 4.32 -13.10 -2.78
N ARG A 9 3.78 -12.71 -3.92
CA ARG A 9 4.44 -12.84 -5.21
C ARG A 9 4.39 -11.56 -6.03
N PRO A 10 5.34 -11.33 -6.95
CA PRO A 10 5.25 -10.21 -7.89
C PRO A 10 3.95 -10.29 -8.70
N ALA A 11 3.31 -9.13 -8.89
CA ALA A 11 2.18 -8.99 -9.78
C ALA A 11 2.68 -8.73 -11.20
N VAL A 12 1.96 -9.27 -12.17
CA VAL A 12 2.21 -9.09 -13.60
C VAL A 12 0.96 -8.55 -14.29
N SER A 13 1.04 -8.26 -15.59
CA SER A 13 -0.10 -7.68 -16.33
C SER A 13 -1.40 -8.50 -16.26
N LYS A 14 -1.31 -9.80 -16.10
CA LYS A 14 -2.48 -10.68 -15.89
C LYS A 14 -3.23 -10.40 -14.61
N ASP A 15 -2.58 -9.76 -13.63
CA ASP A 15 -3.10 -9.52 -12.29
C ASP A 15 -3.81 -8.16 -12.16
N LEU A 16 -3.83 -7.33 -13.20
CA LEU A 16 -4.37 -5.97 -13.13
C LEU A 16 -5.82 -5.93 -12.69
N GLU A 17 -6.66 -6.81 -13.22
CA GLU A 17 -8.07 -6.88 -12.83
C GLU A 17 -8.24 -7.28 -11.37
N THR A 18 -7.42 -8.22 -10.90
CA THR A 18 -7.41 -8.64 -9.49
C THR A 18 -7.00 -7.48 -8.56
N LEU A 19 -5.98 -6.73 -8.94
CA LEU A 19 -5.55 -5.54 -8.20
C LEU A 19 -6.67 -4.49 -8.13
N GLN A 20 -7.33 -4.22 -9.24
CA GLN A 20 -8.47 -3.31 -9.29
C GLN A 20 -9.61 -3.78 -8.39
N GLN A 21 -9.99 -5.05 -8.48
CA GLN A 21 -11.05 -5.63 -7.64
C GLN A 21 -10.72 -5.50 -6.15
N LEU A 22 -9.48 -5.81 -5.76
CA LEU A 22 -9.05 -5.66 -4.37
C LEU A 22 -9.15 -4.20 -3.89
N ALA A 23 -8.74 -3.24 -4.72
CA ALA A 23 -8.86 -1.83 -4.37
C ALA A 23 -10.32 -1.42 -4.17
N TYR A 24 -11.22 -1.83 -5.06
CA TYR A 24 -12.66 -1.52 -4.97
C TYR A 24 -13.34 -2.18 -3.76
N GLU A 25 -12.82 -3.30 -3.28
CA GLU A 25 -13.30 -3.92 -2.04
C GLU A 25 -12.70 -3.30 -0.78
N ILE A 26 -11.40 -2.97 -0.80
CA ILE A 26 -10.66 -2.53 0.38
C ILE A 26 -10.85 -1.05 0.67
N TRP A 27 -10.72 -0.17 -0.33
CA TRP A 27 -10.68 1.27 -0.12
C TRP A 27 -11.96 1.85 0.49
N PRO A 28 -13.18 1.48 0.06
CA PRO A 28 -14.39 1.98 0.69
C PRO A 28 -14.47 1.64 2.18
N PHE A 29 -14.06 0.46 2.55
CA PHE A 29 -14.01 0.05 3.96
C PHE A 29 -12.90 0.77 4.72
N TYR A 30 -11.70 0.82 4.14
CA TYR A 30 -10.50 1.35 4.79
C TYR A 30 -10.59 2.85 5.05
N TYR A 31 -11.13 3.61 4.09
CA TYR A 31 -11.14 5.06 4.13
C TYR A 31 -12.47 5.68 4.59
N GLN A 32 -13.52 4.90 4.85
CA GLN A 32 -14.87 5.42 5.14
C GLN A 32 -14.94 6.37 6.34
N THR A 33 -14.06 6.22 7.33
CA THR A 33 -14.00 7.08 8.52
C THR A 33 -12.99 8.23 8.38
N ILE A 34 -12.29 8.33 7.25
CA ILE A 34 -11.18 9.26 7.03
C ILE A 34 -11.57 10.33 6.00
N ILE A 35 -12.16 9.91 4.89
CA ILE A 35 -12.54 10.78 3.76
C ILE A 35 -13.95 10.43 3.30
N SER A 36 -14.55 11.32 2.48
CA SER A 36 -15.89 11.10 1.92
C SER A 36 -15.94 9.97 0.91
N MET A 37 -17.13 9.38 0.71
CA MET A 37 -17.34 8.39 -0.36
C MET A 37 -17.04 8.97 -1.74
N ASP A 38 -17.39 10.24 -1.98
CA ASP A 38 -17.11 10.92 -3.25
C ASP A 38 -15.60 10.98 -3.51
N GLN A 39 -14.81 11.26 -2.48
CA GLN A 39 -13.35 11.26 -2.58
C GLN A 39 -12.79 9.85 -2.82
N ILE A 40 -13.31 8.84 -2.13
CA ILE A 40 -12.93 7.45 -2.33
C ILE A 40 -13.18 7.01 -3.78
N GLU A 41 -14.38 7.28 -4.30
CA GLU A 41 -14.74 6.95 -5.70
C GLU A 41 -13.85 7.68 -6.70
N TYR A 42 -13.56 8.94 -6.45
CA TYR A 42 -12.66 9.75 -7.26
C TYR A 42 -11.26 9.12 -7.32
N MET A 43 -10.72 8.76 -6.16
CA MET A 43 -9.40 8.14 -6.05
C MET A 43 -9.35 6.76 -6.71
N LEU A 44 -10.39 5.94 -6.54
CA LEU A 44 -10.47 4.62 -7.19
C LEU A 44 -10.44 4.74 -8.71
N ARG A 45 -11.18 5.68 -9.28
CA ARG A 45 -11.19 5.91 -10.73
C ARG A 45 -9.84 6.38 -11.26
N LEU A 46 -9.13 7.23 -10.50
CA LEU A 46 -7.84 7.77 -10.93
C LEU A 46 -6.69 6.78 -10.73
N PHE A 47 -6.66 6.07 -9.59
CA PHE A 47 -5.47 5.36 -9.13
C PHE A 47 -5.60 3.85 -9.14
N SER A 48 -6.78 3.31 -9.39
CA SER A 48 -7.02 1.86 -9.37
C SER A 48 -7.62 1.33 -10.67
N ASN A 49 -7.62 2.12 -11.75
CA ASN A 49 -7.95 1.59 -13.07
C ASN A 49 -6.75 0.82 -13.64
N THR A 50 -7.02 -0.15 -14.51
CA THR A 50 -6.00 -1.06 -15.02
C THR A 50 -4.94 -0.36 -15.87
N GLU A 51 -5.30 0.68 -16.60
CA GLU A 51 -4.35 1.47 -17.40
C GLU A 51 -3.34 2.21 -16.51
N TYR A 52 -3.81 2.83 -15.45
CA TYR A 52 -2.96 3.53 -14.49
C TYR A 52 -2.02 2.56 -13.77
N LEU A 53 -2.55 1.42 -13.31
CA LEU A 53 -1.73 0.39 -12.65
C LEU A 53 -0.65 -0.16 -13.57
N GLN A 54 -0.98 -0.41 -14.85
CA GLN A 54 0.00 -0.85 -15.84
C GLN A 54 1.07 0.22 -16.09
N ALA A 55 0.65 1.48 -16.19
CA ALA A 55 1.58 2.59 -16.38
C ALA A 55 2.56 2.72 -15.21
N GLN A 56 2.08 2.53 -13.97
CA GLN A 56 2.95 2.52 -12.79
C GLN A 56 3.98 1.38 -12.85
N MET A 57 3.57 0.18 -13.23
CA MET A 57 4.48 -0.97 -13.40
C MET A 57 5.53 -0.67 -14.48
N ASN A 58 5.11 -0.08 -15.59
CA ASN A 58 6.02 0.31 -16.69
C ASN A 58 7.02 1.39 -16.25
N ALA A 59 6.63 2.23 -15.31
CA ALA A 59 7.48 3.29 -14.75
C ALA A 59 8.44 2.78 -13.65
N GLY A 60 8.42 1.49 -13.33
CA GLY A 60 9.34 0.88 -12.36
C GLY A 60 8.72 0.55 -11.00
N MET A 61 7.40 0.73 -10.82
CA MET A 61 6.74 0.31 -9.60
C MET A 61 6.75 -1.22 -9.48
N ARG A 62 7.24 -1.69 -8.35
CA ARG A 62 7.24 -3.12 -8.00
C ARG A 62 5.97 -3.41 -7.22
N THR A 63 5.03 -4.09 -7.86
CA THR A 63 3.74 -4.46 -7.28
C THR A 63 3.71 -5.93 -6.93
N PHE A 64 3.13 -6.24 -5.77
CA PHE A 64 3.05 -7.61 -5.24
C PHE A 64 1.61 -7.92 -4.86
N LEU A 65 1.18 -9.14 -5.17
CA LEU A 65 -0.07 -9.71 -4.68
C LEU A 65 0.17 -10.60 -3.47
N VAL A 66 -0.77 -10.57 -2.56
CA VAL A 66 -0.75 -11.34 -1.32
C VAL A 66 -1.90 -12.34 -1.33
N PHE A 67 -1.59 -13.59 -1.02
CA PHE A 67 -2.54 -14.69 -1.05
C PHE A 67 -2.62 -15.38 0.30
N GLU A 68 -3.83 -15.81 0.63
CA GLU A 68 -4.09 -16.84 1.65
C GLU A 68 -4.64 -18.07 0.93
N GLY A 69 -3.85 -19.12 0.85
CA GLY A 69 -4.15 -20.23 -0.06
C GLY A 69 -4.19 -19.75 -1.51
N ASP A 70 -5.28 -20.01 -2.21
CA ASP A 70 -5.48 -19.56 -3.59
C ASP A 70 -6.21 -18.21 -3.69
N LYS A 71 -6.60 -17.63 -2.56
CA LYS A 71 -7.39 -16.40 -2.52
C LYS A 71 -6.48 -15.18 -2.46
N PRO A 72 -6.58 -14.23 -3.41
CA PRO A 72 -5.92 -12.94 -3.27
C PRO A 72 -6.59 -12.14 -2.16
N ILE A 73 -5.79 -11.69 -1.19
CA ILE A 73 -6.28 -11.00 0.01
C ILE A 73 -5.73 -9.59 0.19
N GLY A 74 -4.74 -9.21 -0.60
CA GLY A 74 -4.13 -7.90 -0.49
C GLY A 74 -3.08 -7.65 -1.55
N TYR A 75 -2.51 -6.47 -1.49
CA TYR A 75 -1.44 -6.07 -2.40
C TYR A 75 -0.58 -4.98 -1.79
N MET A 76 0.62 -4.84 -2.31
CA MET A 76 1.52 -3.75 -1.95
C MET A 76 2.37 -3.34 -3.14
N ALA A 77 2.93 -2.14 -3.08
CA ALA A 77 3.78 -1.64 -4.14
C ALA A 77 4.91 -0.77 -3.60
N LEU A 78 6.07 -0.89 -4.24
CA LEU A 78 7.29 -0.17 -3.92
C LEU A 78 7.73 0.63 -5.14
N MET A 79 8.07 1.89 -4.94
CA MET A 79 8.54 2.80 -5.98
C MET A 79 9.77 3.56 -5.52
N PRO A 80 10.90 3.53 -6.27
CA PRO A 80 12.05 4.38 -5.92
C PRO A 80 11.67 5.86 -5.92
N GLN A 81 12.05 6.58 -4.86
CA GLN A 81 11.90 8.04 -4.78
C GLN A 81 13.15 8.75 -5.25
N ASP A 82 14.30 8.23 -4.84
CA ASP A 82 15.62 8.68 -5.25
C ASP A 82 16.61 7.51 -5.14
N LYS A 83 17.89 7.77 -5.13
CA LYS A 83 18.93 6.74 -5.09
C LYS A 83 19.01 6.00 -3.74
N SER A 84 18.48 6.58 -2.67
CA SER A 84 18.60 6.03 -1.31
C SER A 84 17.27 5.69 -0.66
N LYS A 85 16.16 6.24 -1.16
CA LYS A 85 14.82 6.09 -0.56
C LYS A 85 13.85 5.37 -1.48
N MET A 86 13.23 4.33 -0.94
CA MET A 86 12.13 3.60 -1.58
C MET A 86 10.81 4.01 -0.93
N LYS A 87 9.79 4.24 -1.74
CA LYS A 87 8.44 4.52 -1.23
C LYS A 87 7.61 3.26 -1.19
N LEU A 88 7.01 2.98 -0.03
CA LEU A 88 5.91 2.05 0.10
C LEU A 88 4.64 2.79 -0.34
N ASP A 89 4.27 2.61 -1.60
CA ASP A 89 3.16 3.36 -2.22
C ASP A 89 1.80 2.77 -1.88
N LYS A 90 1.74 1.46 -1.68
CA LYS A 90 0.52 0.71 -1.39
C LYS A 90 0.80 -0.39 -0.38
N LEU A 91 -0.08 -0.54 0.62
CA LEU A 91 -0.09 -1.64 1.56
C LEU A 91 -1.54 -1.86 2.01
N TYR A 92 -2.22 -2.82 1.40
CA TYR A 92 -3.65 -3.05 1.61
C TYR A 92 -3.97 -4.52 1.82
N LEU A 93 -4.91 -4.78 2.73
CA LEU A 93 -5.45 -6.11 3.02
C LEU A 93 -6.98 -6.05 3.09
N LEU A 94 -7.63 -7.14 2.68
CA LEU A 94 -9.05 -7.32 2.88
C LEU A 94 -9.38 -7.23 4.38
N PRO A 95 -10.49 -6.56 4.75
CA PRO A 95 -10.87 -6.36 6.15
C PRO A 95 -10.97 -7.66 6.95
N GLU A 96 -11.49 -8.73 6.36
CA GLU A 96 -11.67 -10.03 6.99
C GLU A 96 -10.36 -10.74 7.33
N THR A 97 -9.23 -10.29 6.81
CA THR A 97 -7.91 -10.87 7.08
C THR A 97 -7.16 -10.15 8.19
N ARG A 98 -7.75 -9.13 8.79
CA ARG A 98 -7.15 -8.39 9.90
C ARG A 98 -6.99 -9.27 11.13
N GLY A 99 -6.01 -8.92 11.98
CA GLY A 99 -5.73 -9.62 13.22
C GLY A 99 -4.93 -10.92 13.08
N LYS A 100 -4.50 -11.29 11.87
CA LYS A 100 -3.69 -12.48 11.59
C LYS A 100 -2.19 -12.20 11.49
N GLY A 101 -1.77 -10.93 11.64
CA GLY A 101 -0.37 -10.52 11.51
C GLY A 101 0.13 -10.36 10.08
N TYR A 102 -0.74 -10.42 9.09
CA TYR A 102 -0.35 -10.33 7.67
C TYR A 102 0.22 -8.96 7.28
N GLY A 103 -0.31 -7.89 7.85
CA GLY A 103 0.23 -6.54 7.62
C GLY A 103 1.69 -6.41 8.05
N LYS A 104 2.02 -6.98 9.20
CA LYS A 104 3.41 -7.03 9.70
C LYS A 104 4.29 -7.86 8.76
N ASN A 105 3.81 -9.01 8.32
CA ASN A 105 4.55 -9.87 7.39
C ASN A 105 4.79 -9.17 6.04
N MET A 106 3.80 -8.44 5.54
CA MET A 106 3.94 -7.65 4.31
C MET A 106 4.98 -6.55 4.48
N LEU A 107 4.97 -5.86 5.60
CA LEU A 107 5.92 -4.79 5.88
C LEU A 107 7.35 -5.32 6.01
N GLU A 108 7.55 -6.43 6.69
CA GLU A 108 8.85 -7.11 6.78
C GLU A 108 9.36 -7.55 5.40
N PHE A 109 8.47 -8.08 4.56
CA PHE A 109 8.81 -8.42 3.18
C PHE A 109 9.27 -7.19 2.40
N ALA A 110 8.52 -6.07 2.51
CA ALA A 110 8.88 -4.82 1.86
C ALA A 110 10.25 -4.32 2.32
N GLU A 111 10.52 -4.33 3.61
CA GLU A 111 11.81 -3.92 4.17
C GLU A 111 12.96 -4.77 3.64
N ASN A 112 12.77 -6.07 3.54
CA ASN A 112 13.77 -6.99 2.99
C ASN A 112 14.04 -6.73 1.50
N GLN A 113 12.97 -6.48 0.71
CA GLN A 113 13.11 -6.10 -0.70
C GLN A 113 13.93 -4.80 -0.85
N VAL A 114 13.67 -3.82 -0.02
CA VAL A 114 14.33 -2.52 -0.05
C VAL A 114 15.83 -2.66 0.28
N LYS A 115 16.15 -3.44 1.30
CA LYS A 115 17.55 -3.74 1.69
C LYS A 115 18.28 -4.48 0.56
N ASP A 116 17.66 -5.51 -0.01
CA ASP A 116 18.26 -6.33 -1.06
C ASP A 116 18.55 -5.50 -2.32
N LEU A 117 17.74 -4.47 -2.58
CA LEU A 117 17.92 -3.54 -3.68
C LEU A 117 18.95 -2.44 -3.39
N GLY A 118 19.50 -2.38 -2.18
CA GLY A 118 20.54 -1.43 -1.79
C GLY A 118 20.04 -0.05 -1.37
N PHE A 119 18.75 0.09 -1.06
CA PHE A 119 18.20 1.35 -0.55
C PHE A 119 18.39 1.45 0.96
N GLU A 120 18.52 2.68 1.46
CA GLU A 120 18.86 2.96 2.86
C GLU A 120 17.63 3.16 3.74
N SER A 121 16.51 3.60 3.16
CA SER A 121 15.29 3.87 3.91
C SER A 121 14.02 3.58 3.12
N LEU A 122 12.94 3.38 3.88
CA LEU A 122 11.58 3.20 3.37
C LEU A 122 10.73 4.38 3.83
N ILE A 123 10.06 5.04 2.89
CA ILE A 123 9.15 6.15 3.16
C ILE A 123 7.72 5.79 2.77
N LEU A 124 6.75 6.44 3.37
CA LEU A 124 5.34 6.29 3.03
C LEU A 124 4.55 7.55 3.35
N ASN A 125 3.42 7.69 2.67
CA ASN A 125 2.40 8.67 3.03
C ASN A 125 1.28 7.96 3.78
N VAL A 126 0.78 8.59 4.83
CA VAL A 126 -0.37 8.11 5.59
C VAL A 126 -1.23 9.31 6.00
N ASN A 127 -2.56 9.19 5.85
CA ASN A 127 -3.47 10.26 6.29
C ASN A 127 -3.30 10.45 7.81
N ARG A 128 -3.28 11.71 8.27
CA ARG A 128 -3.10 12.06 9.68
C ARG A 128 -4.14 11.46 10.61
N PHE A 129 -5.32 11.16 10.09
CA PHE A 129 -6.44 10.60 10.85
C PHE A 129 -6.59 9.09 10.65
N ASN A 130 -5.65 8.46 9.95
CA ASN A 130 -5.69 7.04 9.67
C ASN A 130 -5.25 6.24 10.90
N PRO A 131 -6.05 5.26 11.38
CA PRO A 131 -5.66 4.38 12.48
C PRO A 131 -4.35 3.60 12.24
N SER A 132 -3.97 3.38 10.99
CA SER A 132 -2.70 2.72 10.63
C SER A 132 -1.45 3.49 11.04
N LEU A 133 -1.60 4.76 11.43
CA LEU A 133 -0.47 5.56 11.94
C LEU A 133 0.25 4.86 13.10
N ASP A 134 -0.50 4.31 14.05
CA ASP A 134 0.08 3.58 15.19
C ASP A 134 0.80 2.30 14.76
N PHE A 135 0.26 1.59 13.76
CA PHE A 135 0.89 0.42 13.17
C PHE A 135 2.28 0.75 12.63
N TYR A 136 2.40 1.82 11.88
CA TYR A 136 3.70 2.25 11.33
C TYR A 136 4.65 2.76 12.42
N LYS A 137 4.16 3.50 13.40
CA LYS A 137 5.00 3.94 14.54
C LYS A 137 5.57 2.75 15.31
N LYS A 138 4.76 1.73 15.58
CA LYS A 138 5.20 0.50 16.25
C LYS A 138 6.23 -0.28 15.42
N ALA A 139 6.14 -0.18 14.10
CA ALA A 139 7.08 -0.81 13.18
C ALA A 139 8.41 -0.03 13.06
N GLY A 140 8.54 1.12 13.71
CA GLY A 140 9.77 1.93 13.72
C GLY A 140 9.78 3.12 12.77
N PHE A 141 8.67 3.43 12.13
CA PHE A 141 8.55 4.61 11.29
C PHE A 141 8.36 5.87 12.14
N LYS A 142 8.91 6.99 11.68
CA LYS A 142 8.77 8.30 12.30
C LYS A 142 8.17 9.29 11.31
N VAL A 143 7.35 10.20 11.81
CA VAL A 143 6.85 11.32 11.03
C VAL A 143 7.99 12.27 10.74
N VAL A 144 8.29 12.52 9.47
CA VAL A 144 9.33 13.43 9.03
C VAL A 144 8.79 14.71 8.40
N GLN A 145 7.54 14.68 7.91
CA GLN A 145 6.90 15.84 7.29
C GLN A 145 5.39 15.73 7.37
N GLN A 146 4.72 16.89 7.44
CA GLN A 146 3.28 17.02 7.28
C GLN A 146 3.00 17.73 5.95
N VAL A 147 2.13 17.16 5.13
CA VAL A 147 1.83 17.68 3.80
C VAL A 147 0.32 17.73 3.55
N ASP A 148 -0.10 18.80 2.90
CA ASP A 148 -1.47 18.93 2.38
C ASP A 148 -1.38 18.88 0.86
N ILE A 149 -1.95 17.84 0.25
CA ILE A 149 -1.82 17.56 -1.17
C ILE A 149 -3.16 17.82 -1.85
N PRO A 150 -3.23 18.78 -2.80
CA PRO A 150 -4.43 18.96 -3.59
C PRO A 150 -4.64 17.78 -4.54
N LEU A 151 -5.89 17.30 -4.61
CA LEU A 151 -6.27 16.16 -5.45
C LEU A 151 -7.60 16.47 -6.13
N GLY A 152 -7.57 17.13 -7.30
CA GLY A 152 -8.78 17.62 -7.96
C GLY A 152 -9.59 18.53 -7.04
N PRO A 153 -10.90 18.23 -6.79
CA PRO A 153 -11.71 19.00 -5.87
C PRO A 153 -11.47 18.66 -4.39
N PHE A 154 -10.55 17.74 -4.10
CA PHE A 154 -10.30 17.21 -2.77
C PHE A 154 -8.89 17.53 -2.27
N TRP A 155 -8.63 17.18 -1.01
CA TRP A 155 -7.33 17.30 -0.37
C TRP A 155 -6.94 15.98 0.29
N LEU A 156 -5.64 15.68 0.27
CA LEU A 156 -5.03 14.65 1.10
C LEU A 156 -4.24 15.31 2.21
N PHE A 157 -4.61 15.03 3.46
CA PHE A 157 -3.94 15.56 4.66
C PHE A 157 -3.03 14.49 5.24
N ASP A 158 -1.81 14.40 4.73
CA ASP A 158 -0.90 13.30 5.01
C ASP A 158 0.24 13.68 5.95
N PHE A 159 0.74 12.66 6.65
CA PHE A 159 2.11 12.61 7.14
C PHE A 159 2.97 11.83 6.14
N ILE A 160 4.22 12.27 5.97
CA ILE A 160 5.27 11.45 5.38
C ILE A 160 6.02 10.82 6.54
N MET A 161 6.14 9.49 6.52
CA MET A 161 6.86 8.72 7.51
C MET A 161 8.07 8.04 6.87
N GLU A 162 9.12 7.85 7.67
CA GLU A 162 10.37 7.25 7.21
C GLU A 162 10.92 6.30 8.27
N LYS A 163 11.50 5.19 7.79
CA LYS A 163 12.24 4.24 8.59
C LYS A 163 13.58 3.97 7.92
N ASN A 164 14.69 4.20 8.65
CA ASN A 164 16.01 3.79 8.21
C ASN A 164 16.17 2.28 8.36
N LEU A 165 16.76 1.64 7.37
CA LEU A 165 16.93 0.20 7.34
C LEU A 165 18.37 -0.25 7.53
#